data_72197c9ef416d3e3ceed5040e7bb94ec
#
_entry.id   72197c9ef416d3e3ceed5040e7bb94ec
#
_cell.length_a   1.000
_cell.length_b   1.000
_cell.length_c   1.000
_cell.angle_alpha   90.00
_cell.angle_beta   90.00
_cell.angle_gamma   90.00
#
_symmetry.space_group_name_H-M   'P 1'
#
loop_
_entity.id
_entity.type
_entity.pdbx_description
1 polymer ?
#
loop_
_entity_poly.entity_id
_entity_poly.type
_entity_poly.pdbx_seq_one_letter_code
_entity_poly.pdbx_strand_id
1 'polypeptide(L)'
;MIFADPPYFLSNNGVTCKSGKLVSVNKGDWDKLSEETTTVDKKHEFNRKWIKYCKSILKPNGSIWISGTMHNIYSIGMALEQEGFKIINNITWQKTNPPPNLACKCFTHSTETILWAKKDDKESKPFFDYALMKELNGGKQMKDVWTGSSTRQSEKRMGKHPTQKPEYLLERIIQASTRAEDVILDPFCGSGTTGVVASKLNRFFIGIDTEEDYLSIAKARLEILTDVK
;
A
#
# COMPACT_ATOMS: atom_id res chain seq x y z
N MET A 1 9.99 5.87 7.55
CA MET A 1 9.20 5.75 6.29
C MET A 1 7.74 5.53 6.62
N ILE A 2 6.83 6.01 5.78
CA ILE A 2 5.41 5.66 5.85
C ILE A 2 5.05 4.85 4.61
N PHE A 3 4.31 3.75 4.79
CA PHE A 3 3.59 3.06 3.71
C PHE A 3 2.10 3.15 4.02
N ALA A 4 1.26 3.42 3.03
CA ALA A 4 -0.18 3.55 3.19
C ALA A 4 -0.93 2.85 2.05
N ASP A 5 -1.93 2.04 2.41
CA ASP A 5 -2.87 1.42 1.48
C ASP A 5 -4.31 1.83 1.86
N PRO A 6 -4.67 3.11 1.63
CA PRO A 6 -5.94 3.68 2.09
C PRO A 6 -7.14 3.04 1.38
N PRO A 7 -8.36 3.22 1.90
CA PRO A 7 -9.59 2.76 1.25
C PRO A 7 -9.70 3.23 -0.21
N TYR A 8 -10.14 2.31 -1.09
CA TYR A 8 -10.32 2.60 -2.52
C TYR A 8 -11.77 3.00 -2.86
N PHE A 9 -12.68 2.86 -1.88
CA PHE A 9 -14.12 3.14 -2.01
C PHE A 9 -14.77 2.33 -3.13
N LEU A 10 -14.43 1.04 -3.25
CA LEU A 10 -14.91 0.12 -4.28
C LEU A 10 -16.08 -0.75 -3.83
N SER A 11 -16.44 -0.73 -2.55
CA SER A 11 -17.54 -1.53 -1.99
C SER A 11 -18.90 -0.93 -2.37
N ASN A 12 -19.43 -1.36 -3.56
CA ASN A 12 -20.63 -0.84 -4.19
C ASN A 12 -21.69 -1.90 -4.51
N ASN A 13 -21.68 -3.03 -3.76
CA ASN A 13 -22.57 -4.18 -3.95
C ASN A 13 -22.44 -4.90 -5.32
N GLY A 14 -21.39 -4.63 -6.09
CA GLY A 14 -21.09 -5.33 -7.33
C GLY A 14 -20.58 -6.76 -7.11
N VAL A 15 -20.35 -7.48 -8.22
CA VAL A 15 -19.78 -8.83 -8.22
C VAL A 15 -18.57 -8.91 -9.13
N THR A 16 -17.65 -9.82 -8.78
CA THR A 16 -16.47 -10.16 -9.60
C THR A 16 -16.30 -11.68 -9.63
N CYS A 17 -15.38 -12.17 -10.47
CA CYS A 17 -15.03 -13.56 -10.52
C CYS A 17 -13.69 -13.84 -9.81
N LYS A 18 -13.68 -14.86 -8.95
CA LYS A 18 -12.46 -15.33 -8.32
C LYS A 18 -12.40 -16.85 -8.42
N SER A 19 -11.38 -17.37 -9.10
CA SER A 19 -11.21 -18.81 -9.33
C SER A 19 -12.47 -19.48 -9.90
N GLY A 20 -13.11 -18.86 -10.89
CA GLY A 20 -14.32 -19.38 -11.54
C GLY A 20 -15.63 -19.19 -10.76
N LYS A 21 -15.60 -18.58 -9.56
CA LYS A 21 -16.80 -18.33 -8.74
C LYS A 21 -17.13 -16.85 -8.69
N LEU A 22 -18.41 -16.49 -8.78
CA LEU A 22 -18.89 -15.14 -8.53
C LEU A 22 -18.75 -14.82 -7.04
N VAL A 23 -18.14 -13.71 -6.73
CA VAL A 23 -17.95 -13.21 -5.37
C VAL A 23 -18.30 -11.73 -5.29
N SER A 24 -18.77 -11.27 -4.14
CA SER A 24 -19.01 -9.85 -3.89
C SER A 24 -17.72 -9.05 -3.99
N VAL A 25 -17.79 -7.82 -4.53
CA VAL A 25 -16.69 -6.87 -4.51
C VAL A 25 -16.55 -6.14 -3.18
N ASN A 26 -17.55 -6.24 -2.30
CA ASN A 26 -17.52 -5.59 -0.99
C ASN A 26 -16.32 -6.08 -0.17
N LYS A 27 -15.54 -5.13 0.36
CA LYS A 27 -14.30 -5.39 1.11
C LYS A 27 -14.49 -5.28 2.63
N GLY A 28 -15.55 -4.59 3.05
CA GLY A 28 -15.87 -4.29 4.42
C GLY A 28 -16.52 -2.91 4.52
N ASP A 29 -16.98 -2.55 5.70
CA ASP A 29 -17.61 -1.24 5.93
C ASP A 29 -16.61 -0.10 5.77
N TRP A 30 -15.34 -0.34 6.10
CA TRP A 30 -14.23 0.60 5.93
C TRP A 30 -13.99 1.05 4.46
N ASP A 31 -14.39 0.25 3.47
CA ASP A 31 -14.26 0.57 2.03
C ASP A 31 -15.57 1.05 1.41
N LYS A 32 -16.64 1.19 2.19
CA LYS A 32 -17.90 1.76 1.74
C LYS A 32 -17.85 3.28 1.72
N LEU A 33 -18.69 3.88 0.88
CA LEU A 33 -18.95 5.30 0.95
C LEU A 33 -19.68 5.63 2.26
N SER A 34 -19.10 6.50 3.07
CA SER A 34 -19.70 7.08 4.26
C SER A 34 -20.26 8.48 3.93
N GLU A 35 -20.93 9.11 4.88
CA GLU A 35 -21.35 10.51 4.74
C GLU A 35 -20.13 11.44 4.49
N GLU A 36 -18.95 11.06 4.99
CA GLU A 36 -17.69 11.80 4.83
C GLU A 36 -17.02 11.56 3.47
N THR A 37 -17.44 10.57 2.68
CA THR A 37 -16.80 10.18 1.43
C THR A 37 -17.76 9.98 0.25
N THR A 38 -19.01 10.46 0.37
CA THR A 38 -20.06 10.29 -0.67
C THR A 38 -19.78 11.05 -1.96
N THR A 39 -19.07 12.17 -1.91
CA THR A 39 -18.75 13.00 -3.08
C THR A 39 -17.27 12.96 -3.41
N VAL A 40 -16.91 13.38 -4.62
CA VAL A 40 -15.50 13.49 -5.04
C VAL A 40 -14.75 14.45 -4.11
N ASP A 41 -15.35 15.59 -3.77
CA ASP A 41 -14.74 16.59 -2.89
C ASP A 41 -14.50 16.04 -1.48
N LYS A 42 -15.47 15.34 -0.92
CA LYS A 42 -15.35 14.72 0.39
C LYS A 42 -14.29 13.60 0.42
N LYS A 43 -14.19 12.79 -0.64
CA LYS A 43 -13.10 11.80 -0.78
C LYS A 43 -11.74 12.48 -0.84
N HIS A 44 -11.66 13.59 -1.55
CA HIS A 44 -10.42 14.36 -1.67
C HIS A 44 -10.04 14.97 -0.32
N GLU A 45 -10.99 15.54 0.41
CA GLU A 45 -10.77 16.09 1.75
C GLU A 45 -10.31 15.00 2.75
N PHE A 46 -10.92 13.82 2.70
CA PHE A 46 -10.44 12.66 3.47
C PHE A 46 -8.97 12.37 3.15
N ASN A 47 -8.59 12.29 1.87
CA ASN A 47 -7.21 12.04 1.47
C ASN A 47 -6.26 13.15 1.95
N ARG A 48 -6.62 14.41 1.83
CA ARG A 48 -5.84 15.53 2.34
C ARG A 48 -5.60 15.44 3.83
N LYS A 49 -6.67 15.12 4.61
CA LYS A 49 -6.62 15.07 6.06
C LYS A 49 -5.58 14.07 6.58
N TRP A 50 -5.64 12.82 6.15
CA TRP A 50 -4.68 11.81 6.62
C TRP A 50 -3.27 12.04 6.07
N ILE A 51 -3.11 12.53 4.83
CA ILE A 51 -1.81 12.89 4.25
C ILE A 51 -1.17 14.03 5.05
N LYS A 52 -1.93 15.03 5.46
CA LYS A 52 -1.47 16.11 6.33
C LYS A 52 -0.95 15.59 7.67
N TYR A 53 -1.65 14.63 8.30
CA TYR A 53 -1.15 13.98 9.53
C TYR A 53 0.15 13.20 9.26
N CYS A 54 0.22 12.45 8.18
CA CYS A 54 1.45 11.76 7.79
C CYS A 54 2.62 12.75 7.62
N LYS A 55 2.39 13.91 7.00
CA LYS A 55 3.42 14.94 6.84
C LYS A 55 3.94 15.45 8.17
N SER A 56 3.06 15.66 9.16
CA SER A 56 3.45 16.23 10.46
C SER A 56 4.40 15.33 11.24
N ILE A 57 4.24 14.00 11.11
CA ILE A 57 5.04 13.00 11.83
C ILE A 57 6.20 12.44 11.02
N LEU A 58 6.20 12.62 9.71
CA LEU A 58 7.30 12.14 8.86
C LEU A 58 8.58 12.92 9.16
N LYS A 59 9.68 12.21 9.42
CA LYS A 59 11.00 12.83 9.62
C LYS A 59 11.42 13.65 8.38
N PRO A 60 12.31 14.65 8.51
CA PRO A 60 12.75 15.48 7.37
C PRO A 60 13.24 14.67 6.16
N ASN A 61 14.05 13.63 6.40
CA ASN A 61 14.56 12.74 5.35
C ASN A 61 13.72 11.45 5.19
N GLY A 62 12.50 11.43 5.70
CA GLY A 62 11.56 10.34 5.50
C GLY A 62 10.88 10.42 4.14
N SER A 63 10.37 9.29 3.68
CA SER A 63 9.52 9.21 2.49
C SER A 63 8.20 8.52 2.78
N ILE A 64 7.21 8.77 1.93
CA ILE A 64 5.91 8.15 1.98
C ILE A 64 5.65 7.39 0.68
N TRP A 65 5.09 6.19 0.81
CA TRP A 65 4.67 5.33 -0.26
C TRP A 65 3.17 5.08 -0.13
N ILE A 66 2.40 5.34 -1.17
CA ILE A 66 0.96 5.22 -1.13
C ILE A 66 0.49 4.37 -2.30
N SER A 67 -0.19 3.27 -1.99
CA SER A 67 -0.79 2.40 -2.99
C SER A 67 -2.21 2.85 -3.31
N GLY A 68 -2.63 2.64 -4.56
CA GLY A 68 -3.99 2.97 -4.99
C GLY A 68 -4.33 2.43 -6.36
N THR A 69 -5.62 2.53 -6.69
CA THR A 69 -6.16 2.26 -8.01
C THR A 69 -6.61 3.55 -8.68
N MET A 70 -7.05 3.48 -9.94
CA MET A 70 -7.61 4.63 -10.66
C MET A 70 -8.74 5.35 -9.90
N HIS A 71 -9.39 4.70 -8.94
CA HIS A 71 -10.54 5.26 -8.21
C HIS A 71 -10.14 6.26 -7.12
N ASN A 72 -8.90 6.22 -6.63
CA ASN A 72 -8.43 7.11 -5.56
C ASN A 72 -7.06 7.75 -5.83
N ILE A 73 -6.21 7.15 -6.68
CA ILE A 73 -4.81 7.57 -6.83
C ILE A 73 -4.65 9.00 -7.37
N TYR A 74 -5.55 9.45 -8.23
CA TYR A 74 -5.50 10.82 -8.75
C TYR A 74 -5.78 11.86 -7.66
N SER A 75 -6.77 11.58 -6.81
CA SER A 75 -7.05 12.41 -5.62
C SER A 75 -5.88 12.38 -4.64
N ILE A 76 -5.25 11.24 -4.43
CA ILE A 76 -4.08 11.09 -3.56
C ILE A 76 -2.89 11.88 -4.11
N GLY A 77 -2.62 11.80 -5.42
CA GLY A 77 -1.54 12.56 -6.05
C GLY A 77 -1.72 14.06 -5.88
N MET A 78 -2.92 14.55 -6.16
CA MET A 78 -3.27 15.97 -5.95
C MET A 78 -3.16 16.38 -4.48
N ALA A 79 -3.64 15.55 -3.55
CA ALA A 79 -3.56 15.80 -2.11
C ALA A 79 -2.10 15.85 -1.61
N LEU A 80 -1.23 14.97 -2.12
CA LEU A 80 0.20 15.01 -1.81
C LEU A 80 0.82 16.37 -2.17
N GLU A 81 0.59 16.86 -3.38
CA GLU A 81 1.12 18.15 -3.83
C GLU A 81 0.54 19.31 -3.01
N GLN A 82 -0.77 19.34 -2.77
CA GLN A 82 -1.43 20.35 -1.96
C GLN A 82 -0.93 20.38 -0.51
N GLU A 83 -0.64 19.22 0.06
CA GLU A 83 -0.08 19.15 1.42
C GLU A 83 1.46 19.31 1.45
N GLY A 84 2.08 19.72 0.33
CA GLY A 84 3.49 20.05 0.23
C GLY A 84 4.40 18.80 0.28
N PHE A 85 4.03 17.77 -0.45
CA PHE A 85 4.92 16.69 -0.84
C PHE A 85 5.32 16.85 -2.30
N LYS A 86 6.50 16.34 -2.64
CA LYS A 86 6.98 16.15 -4.00
C LYS A 86 6.96 14.68 -4.36
N ILE A 87 6.22 14.33 -5.40
CA ILE A 87 6.21 12.95 -5.93
C ILE A 87 7.55 12.71 -6.63
N ILE A 88 8.21 11.62 -6.25
CA ILE A 88 9.49 11.17 -6.79
C ILE A 88 9.27 10.19 -7.93
N ASN A 89 8.42 9.16 -7.70
CA ASN A 89 8.06 8.17 -8.71
C ASN A 89 6.57 7.84 -8.66
N ASN A 90 6.05 7.54 -9.85
CA ASN A 90 4.78 6.85 -10.06
C ASN A 90 5.09 5.43 -10.54
N ILE A 91 4.94 4.44 -9.65
CA ILE A 91 5.24 3.06 -9.95
C ILE A 91 3.98 2.34 -10.36
N THR A 92 4.04 1.62 -11.46
CA THR A 92 2.97 0.74 -11.93
C THR A 92 3.25 -0.69 -11.49
N TRP A 93 2.44 -1.21 -10.56
CA TRP A 93 2.45 -2.62 -10.25
C TRP A 93 1.50 -3.38 -11.19
N GLN A 94 2.08 -4.14 -12.12
CA GLN A 94 1.36 -4.96 -13.09
C GLN A 94 1.14 -6.37 -12.53
N LYS A 95 -0.13 -6.73 -12.35
CA LYS A 95 -0.54 -8.05 -11.86
C LYS A 95 -0.50 -9.08 -12.98
N THR A 96 0.17 -10.21 -12.75
CA THR A 96 0.19 -11.33 -13.71
C THR A 96 -1.09 -12.15 -13.72
N ASN A 97 -1.92 -12.04 -12.67
CA ASN A 97 -3.16 -12.78 -12.46
C ASN A 97 -4.33 -11.86 -12.04
N PRO A 98 -4.65 -10.80 -12.83
CA PRO A 98 -5.76 -9.92 -12.50
C PRO A 98 -7.10 -10.66 -12.60
N PRO A 99 -8.12 -10.26 -11.80
CA PRO A 99 -9.46 -10.78 -11.99
C PRO A 99 -10.01 -10.34 -13.35
N PRO A 100 -10.80 -11.19 -14.04
CA PRO A 100 -11.38 -10.84 -15.33
C PRO A 100 -12.42 -9.72 -15.21
N ASN A 101 -12.56 -8.94 -16.27
CA ASN A 101 -13.67 -7.98 -16.40
C ASN A 101 -14.92 -8.73 -16.90
N LEU A 102 -15.84 -9.04 -15.99
CA LEU A 102 -17.06 -9.79 -16.33
C LEU A 102 -18.01 -9.03 -17.24
N ALA A 103 -18.02 -7.71 -17.17
CA ALA A 103 -18.92 -6.87 -17.98
C ALA A 103 -18.46 -6.78 -19.44
N CYS A 104 -17.19 -7.06 -19.73
CA CYS A 104 -16.56 -6.96 -21.07
C CYS A 104 -16.76 -5.58 -21.77
N LYS A 105 -16.92 -4.51 -20.97
CA LYS A 105 -17.19 -3.14 -21.47
C LYS A 105 -15.98 -2.21 -21.41
N CYS A 106 -14.88 -2.65 -20.82
CA CYS A 106 -13.61 -1.92 -20.71
C CYS A 106 -12.45 -2.91 -20.64
N PHE A 107 -11.22 -2.39 -20.70
CA PHE A 107 -10.04 -3.22 -20.48
C PHE A 107 -10.02 -3.80 -19.07
N THR A 108 -9.43 -5.01 -18.91
CA THR A 108 -9.23 -5.63 -17.61
C THR A 108 -8.26 -4.81 -16.77
N HIS A 109 -8.69 -4.46 -15.53
CA HIS A 109 -7.84 -3.73 -14.60
C HIS A 109 -6.73 -4.62 -14.06
N SER A 110 -5.57 -4.55 -14.67
CA SER A 110 -4.40 -5.39 -14.36
C SER A 110 -3.32 -4.66 -13.56
N THR A 111 -3.51 -3.39 -13.24
CA THR A 111 -2.50 -2.58 -12.56
C THR A 111 -3.01 -1.92 -11.30
N GLU A 112 -2.11 -1.67 -10.37
CA GLU A 112 -2.24 -0.69 -9.28
C GLU A 112 -1.08 0.30 -9.37
N THR A 113 -1.30 1.50 -8.85
CA THR A 113 -0.30 2.57 -8.83
C THR A 113 0.25 2.72 -7.42
N ILE A 114 1.55 2.95 -7.30
CA ILE A 114 2.21 3.25 -6.04
C ILE A 114 2.96 4.57 -6.22
N LEU A 115 2.53 5.60 -5.49
CA LEU A 115 3.20 6.88 -5.47
C LEU A 115 4.29 6.88 -4.40
N TRP A 116 5.51 7.23 -4.77
CA TRP A 116 6.60 7.50 -3.85
C TRP A 116 6.84 8.99 -3.78
N ALA A 117 6.77 9.55 -2.57
CA ALA A 117 6.89 10.98 -2.35
C ALA A 117 7.76 11.32 -1.14
N LYS A 118 8.27 12.54 -1.12
CA LYS A 118 9.00 13.17 -0.02
C LYS A 118 8.39 14.51 0.35
N LYS A 119 8.74 15.08 1.50
CA LYS A 119 8.42 16.49 1.78
C LYS A 119 8.99 17.38 0.67
N ASP A 120 8.22 18.33 0.17
CA ASP A 120 8.70 19.32 -0.80
C ASP A 120 9.53 20.37 -0.10
N ASP A 121 10.72 19.93 0.31
CA ASP A 121 11.73 20.72 0.97
C ASP A 121 13.07 20.40 0.29
N LYS A 122 13.85 21.44 0.01
CA LYS A 122 15.18 21.30 -0.62
C LYS A 122 16.14 20.48 0.24
N GLU A 123 16.01 20.57 1.57
CA GLU A 123 16.81 19.84 2.53
C GLU A 123 16.37 18.37 2.69
N SER A 124 15.17 18.02 2.24
CA SER A 124 14.65 16.64 2.30
C SER A 124 15.37 15.74 1.29
N LYS A 125 16.20 14.83 1.80
CA LYS A 125 16.98 13.86 1.03
C LYS A 125 16.66 12.45 1.53
N PRO A 126 15.54 11.84 1.09
CA PRO A 126 15.18 10.49 1.51
C PRO A 126 16.24 9.48 1.05
N PHE A 127 16.43 8.48 1.89
CA PHE A 127 17.32 7.36 1.53
C PHE A 127 16.75 6.59 0.33
N PHE A 128 17.63 6.21 -0.59
CA PHE A 128 17.35 5.27 -1.68
C PHE A 128 18.56 4.37 -1.89
N ASP A 129 18.36 3.07 -1.72
CA ASP A 129 19.41 2.09 -1.94
C ASP A 129 19.50 1.70 -3.42
N TYR A 130 20.15 2.57 -4.19
CA TYR A 130 20.34 2.36 -5.62
C TYR A 130 21.15 1.09 -5.92
N ALA A 131 22.18 0.81 -5.11
CA ALA A 131 23.07 -0.32 -5.32
C ALA A 131 22.32 -1.64 -5.16
N LEU A 132 21.57 -1.80 -4.07
CA LEU A 132 20.73 -2.96 -3.83
C LEU A 132 19.62 -3.12 -4.90
N MET A 133 18.95 -2.03 -5.26
CA MET A 133 17.91 -2.10 -6.30
C MET A 133 18.47 -2.52 -7.66
N LYS A 134 19.68 -2.10 -8.00
CA LYS A 134 20.39 -2.53 -9.20
C LYS A 134 20.78 -4.02 -9.13
N GLU A 135 21.28 -4.49 -8.00
CA GLU A 135 21.61 -5.89 -7.76
C GLU A 135 20.39 -6.79 -7.91
N LEU A 136 19.30 -6.47 -7.21
CA LEU A 136 18.02 -7.20 -7.28
C LEU A 136 17.40 -7.22 -8.69
N ASN A 137 17.80 -6.30 -9.55
CA ASN A 137 17.39 -6.24 -10.95
C ASN A 137 18.45 -6.79 -11.92
N GLY A 138 19.27 -7.73 -11.49
CA GLY A 138 20.25 -8.40 -12.34
C GLY A 138 21.37 -7.47 -12.84
N GLY A 139 21.81 -6.52 -12.02
CA GLY A 139 22.86 -5.57 -12.33
C GLY A 139 22.44 -4.38 -13.19
N LYS A 140 21.15 -4.27 -13.53
CA LYS A 140 20.58 -3.16 -14.32
C LYS A 140 19.75 -2.23 -13.47
N GLN A 141 19.66 -0.96 -13.84
CA GLN A 141 18.79 0.01 -13.16
C GLN A 141 17.33 -0.49 -13.14
N MET A 142 16.74 -0.51 -11.94
CA MET A 142 15.35 -0.91 -11.77
C MET A 142 14.41 0.18 -12.31
N LYS A 143 13.40 -0.25 -13.05
CA LYS A 143 12.38 0.63 -13.65
C LYS A 143 11.16 0.74 -12.73
N ASP A 144 10.26 1.62 -13.07
CA ASP A 144 9.02 1.94 -12.36
C ASP A 144 7.81 1.08 -12.76
N VAL A 145 8.01 0.06 -13.59
CA VAL A 145 7.00 -0.97 -13.87
C VAL A 145 7.43 -2.27 -13.20
N TRP A 146 6.63 -2.70 -12.19
CA TRP A 146 6.90 -3.91 -11.42
C TRP A 146 5.86 -4.98 -11.72
N THR A 147 6.28 -6.10 -12.27
CA THR A 147 5.39 -7.20 -12.62
C THR A 147 5.44 -8.29 -11.54
N GLY A 148 4.28 -8.76 -11.12
CA GLY A 148 4.18 -9.82 -10.14
C GLY A 148 2.76 -10.26 -9.85
N SER A 149 2.61 -11.39 -9.15
CA SER A 149 1.30 -11.93 -8.80
C SER A 149 0.67 -11.20 -7.61
N SER A 150 -0.65 -11.27 -7.52
CA SER A 150 -1.39 -10.93 -6.30
C SER A 150 -0.97 -11.83 -5.14
N THR A 151 -1.34 -11.46 -3.92
CA THR A 151 -1.00 -12.16 -2.66
C THR A 151 -1.27 -13.66 -2.74
N ARG A 152 -0.26 -14.46 -2.42
CA ARG A 152 -0.33 -15.92 -2.43
C ARG A 152 -1.16 -16.45 -1.27
N GLN A 153 -1.71 -17.68 -1.41
CA GLN A 153 -2.47 -18.33 -0.34
C GLN A 153 -1.59 -18.61 0.90
N SER A 154 -0.30 -18.86 0.72
CA SER A 154 0.65 -19.07 1.81
C SER A 154 0.77 -17.84 2.73
N GLU A 155 0.56 -16.64 2.22
CA GLU A 155 0.59 -15.39 2.98
C GLU A 155 -0.72 -15.10 3.74
N LYS A 156 -1.75 -15.95 3.58
CA LYS A 156 -3.10 -15.80 4.14
C LYS A 156 -3.47 -16.87 5.18
N ARG A 157 -2.48 -17.61 5.69
CA ARG A 157 -2.73 -18.74 6.61
C ARG A 157 -3.39 -18.35 7.93
N MET A 158 -3.05 -17.15 8.45
CA MET A 158 -3.56 -16.65 9.74
C MET A 158 -4.86 -15.87 9.63
N GLY A 159 -5.42 -15.77 8.43
CA GLY A 159 -6.65 -15.02 8.17
C GLY A 159 -6.65 -14.40 6.78
N LYS A 160 -7.80 -13.88 6.36
CA LYS A 160 -7.98 -13.31 5.02
C LYS A 160 -8.31 -11.82 5.15
N HIS A 161 -7.45 -10.98 4.61
CA HIS A 161 -7.79 -9.60 4.32
C HIS A 161 -8.10 -9.48 2.81
N PRO A 162 -9.18 -8.83 2.40
CA PRO A 162 -9.63 -8.82 0.99
C PRO A 162 -8.65 -8.16 0.04
N THR A 163 -7.93 -7.15 0.49
CA THR A 163 -6.99 -6.33 -0.30
C THR A 163 -5.53 -6.48 0.14
N GLN A 164 -5.20 -7.56 0.88
CA GLN A 164 -3.82 -7.79 1.36
C GLN A 164 -2.80 -7.64 0.23
N LYS A 165 -1.79 -6.81 0.45
CA LYS A 165 -0.66 -6.67 -0.47
C LYS A 165 0.31 -7.85 -0.35
N PRO A 166 0.97 -8.29 -1.46
CA PRO A 166 1.97 -9.34 -1.41
C PRO A 166 3.27 -8.87 -0.73
N GLU A 167 3.91 -9.75 0.02
CA GLU A 167 5.11 -9.45 0.79
C GLU A 167 6.25 -8.94 -0.10
N TYR A 168 6.48 -9.55 -1.28
CA TYR A 168 7.57 -9.15 -2.19
C TYR A 168 7.51 -7.69 -2.62
N LEU A 169 6.30 -7.12 -2.68
CA LEU A 169 6.09 -5.72 -3.05
C LEU A 169 6.57 -4.80 -1.92
N LEU A 170 6.19 -5.13 -0.68
CA LEU A 170 6.61 -4.40 0.51
C LEU A 170 8.12 -4.58 0.78
N GLU A 171 8.67 -5.78 0.53
CA GLU A 171 10.11 -6.04 0.62
C GLU A 171 10.90 -5.06 -0.25
N ARG A 172 10.51 -4.92 -1.51
CA ARG A 172 11.16 -3.99 -2.43
C ARG A 172 11.06 -2.54 -1.96
N ILE A 173 9.86 -2.10 -1.54
CA ILE A 173 9.63 -0.74 -1.06
C ILE A 173 10.49 -0.44 0.18
N ILE A 174 10.47 -1.34 1.16
CA ILE A 174 11.17 -1.18 2.43
C ILE A 174 12.68 -1.19 2.22
N GLN A 175 13.20 -2.14 1.46
CA GLN A 175 14.63 -2.22 1.14
C GLN A 175 15.13 -1.00 0.36
N ALA A 176 14.30 -0.50 -0.60
CA ALA A 176 14.67 0.66 -1.40
C ALA A 176 14.80 1.94 -0.56
N SER A 177 13.99 2.12 0.49
CA SER A 177 13.79 3.42 1.13
C SER A 177 14.08 3.47 2.64
N THR A 178 14.62 2.38 3.22
CA THR A 178 14.96 2.31 4.65
C THR A 178 16.24 1.52 4.91
N ARG A 179 16.85 1.77 6.07
CA ARG A 179 17.93 0.97 6.63
C ARG A 179 17.41 0.07 7.76
N ALA A 180 18.21 -0.90 8.18
CA ALA A 180 17.93 -1.64 9.41
C ALA A 180 17.69 -0.66 10.57
N GLU A 181 16.78 -1.03 11.50
CA GLU A 181 16.37 -0.25 12.68
C GLU A 181 15.59 1.05 12.35
N ASP A 182 15.32 1.35 11.08
CA ASP A 182 14.40 2.43 10.76
C ASP A 182 12.97 2.09 11.18
N VAL A 183 12.19 3.13 11.52
CA VAL A 183 10.78 3.00 11.89
C VAL A 183 9.90 3.11 10.65
N ILE A 184 9.00 2.16 10.48
CA ILE A 184 7.99 2.11 9.43
C ILE A 184 6.61 2.28 10.06
N LEU A 185 5.85 3.26 9.60
CA LEU A 185 4.45 3.46 9.97
C LEU A 185 3.55 3.03 8.81
N ASP A 186 2.49 2.28 9.14
CA ASP A 186 1.38 1.99 8.22
C ASP A 186 0.06 2.40 8.89
N PRO A 187 -0.54 3.55 8.47
CA PRO A 187 -1.78 4.04 9.05
C PRO A 187 -3.04 3.31 8.58
N PHE A 188 -2.91 2.31 7.69
CA PHE A 188 -3.98 1.45 7.17
C PHE A 188 -3.48 0.02 7.09
N CYS A 189 -2.98 -0.52 8.21
CA CYS A 189 -2.14 -1.72 8.20
C CYS A 189 -2.88 -3.03 7.86
N GLY A 190 -4.21 -3.05 7.95
CA GLY A 190 -5.01 -4.23 7.67
C GLY A 190 -4.46 -5.48 8.37
N SER A 191 -4.16 -6.52 7.60
CA SER A 191 -3.58 -7.77 8.11
C SER A 191 -2.08 -7.71 8.42
N GLY A 192 -1.46 -6.52 8.45
CA GLY A 192 -0.10 -6.31 8.93
C GLY A 192 1.03 -6.76 8.00
N THR A 193 0.81 -6.84 6.68
CA THR A 193 1.87 -7.27 5.75
C THR A 193 3.10 -6.38 5.82
N THR A 194 2.92 -5.07 5.95
CA THR A 194 4.01 -4.11 6.15
C THR A 194 4.84 -4.45 7.39
N GLY A 195 4.17 -4.78 8.50
CA GLY A 195 4.82 -5.17 9.75
C GLY A 195 5.59 -6.49 9.65
N VAL A 196 5.00 -7.49 9.00
CA VAL A 196 5.66 -8.79 8.74
C VAL A 196 6.96 -8.58 7.98
N VAL A 197 6.94 -7.79 6.92
CA VAL A 197 8.12 -7.51 6.10
C VAL A 197 9.13 -6.64 6.85
N ALA A 198 8.67 -5.62 7.57
CA ALA A 198 9.53 -4.78 8.41
C ALA A 198 10.31 -5.62 9.43
N SER A 199 9.63 -6.53 10.14
CA SER A 199 10.24 -7.44 11.11
C SER A 199 11.26 -8.38 10.48
N LYS A 200 10.95 -8.99 9.32
CA LYS A 200 11.87 -9.83 8.57
C LYS A 200 13.15 -9.11 8.15
N LEU A 201 13.06 -7.83 7.91
CA LEU A 201 14.15 -6.97 7.45
C LEU A 201 14.82 -6.18 8.61
N ASN A 202 14.52 -6.49 9.87
CA ASN A 202 15.03 -5.77 11.06
C ASN A 202 14.68 -4.28 11.07
N ARG A 203 13.45 -3.93 10.77
CA ARG A 203 12.89 -2.59 10.92
C ARG A 203 11.85 -2.59 12.03
N PHE A 204 11.69 -1.45 12.74
CA PHE A 204 10.61 -1.26 13.67
C PHE A 204 9.32 -0.94 12.93
N PHE A 205 8.19 -1.40 13.46
CA PHE A 205 6.88 -1.24 12.83
C PHE A 205 5.87 -0.62 13.79
N ILE A 206 5.08 0.31 13.27
CA ILE A 206 3.90 0.86 13.91
C ILE A 206 2.75 0.69 12.91
N GLY A 207 1.74 -0.10 13.27
CA GLY A 207 0.54 -0.31 12.45
C GLY A 207 -0.68 0.31 13.14
N ILE A 208 -1.55 0.93 12.35
CA ILE A 208 -2.84 1.47 12.80
C ILE A 208 -3.92 0.91 11.88
N ASP A 209 -5.03 0.50 12.45
CA ASP A 209 -6.24 0.12 11.73
C ASP A 209 -7.47 0.39 12.59
N THR A 210 -8.64 0.56 11.99
CA THR A 210 -9.91 0.74 12.69
C THR A 210 -10.60 -0.59 12.99
N GLU A 211 -10.24 -1.65 12.27
CA GLU A 211 -10.86 -2.97 12.34
C GLU A 211 -10.08 -3.88 13.30
N GLU A 212 -10.65 -4.18 14.45
CA GLU A 212 -10.03 -5.03 15.49
C GLU A 212 -9.72 -6.44 14.97
N ASP A 213 -10.57 -7.01 14.13
CA ASP A 213 -10.35 -8.32 13.51
C ASP A 213 -9.07 -8.33 12.68
N TYR A 214 -8.80 -7.27 11.92
CA TYR A 214 -7.57 -7.18 11.12
C TYR A 214 -6.34 -6.96 11.98
N LEU A 215 -6.44 -6.17 13.05
CA LEU A 215 -5.36 -6.02 14.03
C LEU A 215 -5.02 -7.34 14.71
N SER A 216 -6.02 -8.17 15.01
CA SER A 216 -5.82 -9.52 15.56
C SER A 216 -5.05 -10.42 14.59
N ILE A 217 -5.39 -10.38 13.29
CA ILE A 217 -4.64 -11.10 12.25
C ILE A 217 -3.20 -10.57 12.15
N ALA A 218 -3.02 -9.25 12.15
CA ALA A 218 -1.72 -8.62 12.07
C ALA A 218 -0.83 -9.04 13.25
N LYS A 219 -1.37 -9.03 14.46
CA LYS A 219 -0.68 -9.45 15.68
C LYS A 219 -0.24 -10.91 15.61
N ALA A 220 -1.16 -11.82 15.27
CA ALA A 220 -0.84 -13.25 15.13
C ALA A 220 0.25 -13.52 14.07
N ARG A 221 0.25 -12.79 12.96
CA ARG A 221 1.31 -12.91 11.94
C ARG A 221 2.68 -12.42 12.43
N LEU A 222 2.72 -11.41 13.28
CA LEU A 222 3.96 -10.87 13.84
C LEU A 222 4.52 -11.75 14.95
N GLU A 223 3.66 -12.32 15.82
CA GLU A 223 4.06 -13.22 16.91
C GLU A 223 4.81 -14.45 16.40
N ILE A 224 4.35 -15.08 15.32
CA ILE A 224 5.06 -16.23 14.72
C ILE A 224 6.51 -15.89 14.32
N LEU A 225 6.80 -14.64 13.96
CA LEU A 225 8.15 -14.25 13.57
C LEU A 225 9.06 -14.05 14.79
N THR A 226 8.50 -13.79 15.96
CA THR A 226 9.26 -13.64 17.21
C THR A 226 9.58 -14.98 17.84
N ASP A 227 8.71 -15.99 17.66
CA ASP A 227 8.89 -17.35 18.22
C ASP A 227 9.92 -18.19 17.43
N VAL A 228 10.35 -17.73 16.27
CA VAL A 228 11.34 -18.42 15.39
C VAL A 228 12.76 -17.84 15.55
N LYS A 229 12.93 -16.81 16.36
CA LYS A 229 14.24 -16.23 16.71
C LYS A 229 14.72 -16.76 18.05
#